data_3d96fe9673197d3ace634274d2c0fea2
#
_entry.id   3d96fe9673197d3ace634274d2c0fea2
#
_cell.length_a   1.000
_cell.length_b   1.000
_cell.length_c   1.000
_cell.angle_alpha   90.00
_cell.angle_beta   90.00
_cell.angle_gamma   90.00
#
_symmetry.space_group_name_H-M   'P 1'
#
loop_
_entity.id
_entity.type
_entity.pdbx_description
1 polymer ?
#
loop_
_entity_poly.entity_id
_entity_poly.type
_entity_poly.pdbx_seq_one_letter_code
_entity_poly.pdbx_strand_id
1 'polypeptide(L)'
;MPRLPDSGRGGDKTVPPTDVTSDSQTVAERFRAAWTGPADKSTAIPELLPVRLARACVQVLPVSGAGLSLLDHDFRVPVGSSDDMATHAERLQFTQGEGPCLDAAREHQVIVAAADEIERRWPAFGAEFLKHTPYRGVVSLPVRLSGNTVGALDLFLENEQDLGRLSIADGITVTQQITDALAVAHAITKSATAWSDEPEPLWLQSSSARNRTNVWVAMGMLMTRMDVPAADALSVLRAYSYGHDAVLDDVADELVKGTLDVAEVQR
;
A
#
# COMPACT_ATOMS: atom_id res chain seq x y z
N MET A 1 -84.87 13.77 30.70
CA MET A 1 -83.80 12.82 30.42
C MET A 1 -83.19 13.16 29.08
N PRO A 2 -81.99 13.73 29.05
CA PRO A 2 -81.29 14.00 27.79
C PRO A 2 -80.40 12.81 27.39
N ARG A 3 -80.36 12.52 26.09
CA ARG A 3 -79.57 11.45 25.46
C ARG A 3 -78.12 11.81 25.45
N LEU A 4 -77.28 10.85 25.76
CA LEU A 4 -75.81 10.90 25.58
C LEU A 4 -75.42 10.83 24.09
N PRO A 5 -74.38 11.54 23.63
CA PRO A 5 -73.88 11.42 22.27
C PRO A 5 -72.98 10.21 22.10
N ASP A 6 -73.06 9.65 20.91
CA ASP A 6 -72.41 8.47 20.37
C ASP A 6 -70.91 8.74 20.25
N SER A 7 -70.09 7.82 20.75
CA SER A 7 -68.58 7.88 20.69
C SER A 7 -68.08 7.44 19.31
N GLY A 8 -67.59 8.42 18.54
CA GLY A 8 -66.97 8.19 17.26
C GLY A 8 -65.73 7.28 17.36
N ARG A 9 -65.69 6.30 16.46
CA ARG A 9 -64.61 5.34 16.25
C ARG A 9 -63.28 6.10 15.92
N GLY A 10 -62.26 5.91 16.75
CA GLY A 10 -60.89 6.28 16.48
C GLY A 10 -60.37 5.45 15.31
N GLY A 11 -60.05 6.14 14.21
CA GLY A 11 -59.32 5.54 13.10
C GLY A 11 -57.89 5.19 13.53
N ASP A 12 -57.63 3.90 13.52
CA ASP A 12 -56.27 3.36 13.64
C ASP A 12 -55.43 3.84 12.44
N LYS A 13 -54.60 4.86 12.66
CA LYS A 13 -53.55 5.23 11.71
C LYS A 13 -52.38 4.30 11.92
N THR A 14 -52.43 3.13 11.28
CA THR A 14 -51.25 2.33 11.04
C THR A 14 -50.23 3.17 10.26
N VAL A 15 -49.21 3.64 10.98
CA VAL A 15 -48.00 4.21 10.40
C VAL A 15 -47.34 3.08 9.61
N PRO A 16 -47.11 3.24 8.28
CA PRO A 16 -46.40 2.21 7.54
C PRO A 16 -44.98 2.06 8.17
N PRO A 17 -44.44 0.83 8.24
CA PRO A 17 -43.10 0.62 8.71
C PRO A 17 -42.19 1.44 7.79
N THR A 18 -41.48 2.39 8.36
CA THR A 18 -40.35 3.06 7.70
C THR A 18 -39.38 1.98 7.30
N ASP A 19 -39.25 1.81 6.01
CA ASP A 19 -38.30 0.93 5.36
C ASP A 19 -36.89 1.44 5.71
N VAL A 20 -36.35 1.00 6.86
CA VAL A 20 -34.96 1.26 7.29
C VAL A 20 -34.09 0.12 6.75
N THR A 21 -34.18 -0.09 5.45
CA THR A 21 -33.19 -0.84 4.69
C THR A 21 -32.40 0.15 3.84
N SER A 22 -31.72 1.11 4.43
CA SER A 22 -30.61 1.80 3.80
C SER A 22 -29.33 1.23 4.38
N ASP A 23 -28.81 0.23 3.74
CA ASP A 23 -27.50 0.11 3.14
C ASP A 23 -26.36 0.73 3.99
N SER A 24 -26.20 0.27 5.24
CA SER A 24 -24.96 0.50 5.99
C SER A 24 -24.04 -0.70 5.80
N GLN A 25 -23.53 -0.87 4.55
CA GLN A 25 -22.46 -1.81 4.30
C GLN A 25 -21.25 -1.43 5.16
N THR A 26 -20.70 -2.41 5.87
CA THR A 26 -19.44 -2.22 6.61
C THR A 26 -18.32 -1.86 5.66
N VAL A 27 -17.26 -1.22 6.16
CA VAL A 27 -16.07 -0.92 5.34
C VAL A 27 -15.48 -2.20 4.73
N ALA A 28 -15.52 -3.32 5.47
CA ALA A 28 -15.05 -4.62 4.98
C ALA A 28 -15.85 -5.13 3.78
N GLU A 29 -17.20 -4.99 3.80
CA GLU A 29 -18.07 -5.38 2.70
C GLU A 29 -17.86 -4.50 1.47
N ARG A 30 -17.78 -3.17 1.67
CA ARG A 30 -17.47 -2.22 0.58
C ARG A 30 -16.09 -2.50 -0.04
N PHE A 31 -15.08 -2.74 0.79
CA PHE A 31 -13.74 -3.05 0.32
C PHE A 31 -13.72 -4.36 -0.48
N ARG A 32 -14.38 -5.41 0.04
CA ARG A 32 -14.48 -6.68 -0.69
C ARG A 32 -15.17 -6.50 -2.03
N ALA A 33 -16.30 -5.79 -2.09
CA ALA A 33 -17.01 -5.51 -3.33
C ALA A 33 -16.14 -4.73 -4.31
N ALA A 34 -15.33 -3.77 -3.84
CA ALA A 34 -14.46 -2.95 -4.66
C ALA A 34 -13.37 -3.76 -5.37
N TRP A 35 -12.67 -4.65 -4.65
CA TRP A 35 -11.58 -5.41 -5.28
C TRP A 35 -12.02 -6.71 -5.97
N THR A 36 -13.19 -7.29 -5.62
CA THR A 36 -13.73 -8.49 -6.28
C THR A 36 -14.68 -8.17 -7.42
N GLY A 37 -15.15 -6.92 -7.52
CA GLY A 37 -16.01 -6.44 -8.59
C GLY A 37 -15.40 -6.63 -9.99
N PRO A 38 -16.14 -6.33 -11.06
CA PRO A 38 -15.66 -6.45 -12.43
C PRO A 38 -14.42 -5.56 -12.57
N ALA A 39 -13.26 -6.23 -12.55
CA ALA A 39 -11.97 -5.57 -12.74
C ALA A 39 -11.89 -5.01 -14.16
N ASP A 40 -11.25 -3.86 -14.30
CA ASP A 40 -10.72 -3.45 -15.58
C ASP A 40 -9.90 -4.62 -16.17
N LYS A 41 -10.09 -4.92 -17.45
CA LYS A 41 -9.38 -6.03 -18.13
C LYS A 41 -7.87 -5.96 -17.93
N SER A 42 -7.32 -4.75 -17.76
CA SER A 42 -5.90 -4.51 -17.51
C SER A 42 -5.42 -4.98 -16.13
N THR A 43 -6.33 -5.17 -15.16
CA THR A 43 -5.99 -5.58 -13.78
C THR A 43 -6.60 -6.92 -13.37
N ALA A 44 -7.25 -7.62 -14.29
CA ALA A 44 -7.94 -8.90 -14.00
C ALA A 44 -6.99 -10.09 -13.77
N ILE A 45 -5.71 -9.94 -14.10
CA ILE A 45 -4.71 -11.00 -13.94
C ILE A 45 -4.26 -11.13 -12.47
N PRO A 46 -3.96 -12.36 -12.00
CA PRO A 46 -3.60 -12.62 -10.60
C PRO A 46 -2.40 -11.82 -10.10
N GLU A 47 -1.44 -11.54 -10.97
CA GLU A 47 -0.22 -10.77 -10.69
C GLU A 47 -0.53 -9.34 -10.21
N LEU A 48 -1.67 -8.80 -10.61
CA LEU A 48 -2.11 -7.45 -10.25
C LEU A 48 -3.08 -7.41 -9.07
N LEU A 49 -3.24 -8.50 -8.32
CA LEU A 49 -4.06 -8.51 -7.11
C LEU A 49 -3.68 -7.38 -6.13
N PRO A 50 -2.39 -7.12 -5.78
CA PRO A 50 -2.05 -6.02 -4.90
C PRO A 50 -2.42 -4.63 -5.45
N VAL A 51 -2.36 -4.43 -6.76
CA VAL A 51 -2.81 -3.18 -7.42
C VAL A 51 -4.32 -3.00 -7.25
N ARG A 52 -5.10 -4.06 -7.44
CA ARG A 52 -6.56 -4.03 -7.22
C ARG A 52 -6.91 -3.72 -5.76
N LEU A 53 -6.18 -4.30 -4.82
CA LEU A 53 -6.35 -4.04 -3.38
C LEU A 53 -6.01 -2.58 -3.04
N ALA A 54 -4.92 -2.04 -3.57
CA ALA A 54 -4.56 -0.64 -3.38
C ALA A 54 -5.61 0.32 -3.99
N ARG A 55 -6.11 0.05 -5.20
CA ARG A 55 -7.19 0.81 -5.83
C ARG A 55 -8.50 0.75 -5.03
N ALA A 56 -8.82 -0.40 -4.45
CA ALA A 56 -10.00 -0.54 -3.59
C ALA A 56 -9.91 0.32 -2.32
N CYS A 57 -8.70 0.53 -1.77
CA CYS A 57 -8.51 1.45 -0.63
C CYS A 57 -9.01 2.85 -0.98
N VAL A 58 -8.61 3.38 -2.13
CA VAL A 58 -9.01 4.74 -2.59
C VAL A 58 -10.50 4.84 -2.89
N GLN A 59 -11.15 3.71 -3.26
CA GLN A 59 -12.60 3.70 -3.51
C GLN A 59 -13.43 3.71 -2.23
N VAL A 60 -12.91 3.20 -1.11
CA VAL A 60 -13.71 3.01 0.12
C VAL A 60 -13.27 3.85 1.29
N LEU A 61 -12.04 4.34 1.30
CA LEU A 61 -11.49 5.21 2.34
C LEU A 61 -11.33 6.65 1.80
N PRO A 62 -11.41 7.66 2.65
CA PRO A 62 -11.23 9.06 2.25
C PRO A 62 -9.73 9.38 2.06
N VAL A 63 -9.10 8.76 1.07
CA VAL A 63 -7.66 8.89 0.76
C VAL A 63 -7.47 9.16 -0.72
N SER A 64 -6.37 9.80 -1.08
CA SER A 64 -6.06 10.21 -2.46
C SER A 64 -5.20 9.18 -3.19
N GLY A 65 -4.47 8.36 -2.45
CA GLY A 65 -3.62 7.30 -2.99
C GLY A 65 -3.40 6.19 -1.98
N ALA A 66 -2.98 5.02 -2.45
CA ALA A 66 -2.61 3.90 -1.59
C ALA A 66 -1.46 3.10 -2.20
N GLY A 67 -0.54 2.65 -1.34
CA GLY A 67 0.58 1.79 -1.68
C GLY A 67 0.63 0.57 -0.76
N LEU A 68 0.93 -0.58 -1.33
CA LEU A 68 1.09 -1.83 -0.60
C LEU A 68 2.48 -2.39 -0.82
N SER A 69 3.18 -2.65 0.28
CA SER A 69 4.49 -3.26 0.26
C SER A 69 4.54 -4.46 1.19
N LEU A 70 5.37 -5.43 0.82
CA LEU A 70 5.66 -6.59 1.65
C LEU A 70 7.12 -6.55 2.09
N LEU A 71 7.40 -7.20 3.21
CA LEU A 71 8.75 -7.43 3.71
C LEU A 71 9.25 -8.76 3.16
N ASP A 72 10.39 -8.72 2.52
CA ASP A 72 11.15 -9.89 2.12
C ASP A 72 12.52 -9.82 2.82
N HIS A 73 12.66 -10.62 3.88
CA HIS A 73 13.78 -10.56 4.82
C HIS A 73 13.94 -9.12 5.39
N ASP A 74 15.07 -8.48 5.11
CA ASP A 74 15.35 -7.11 5.55
C ASP A 74 14.92 -6.04 4.52
N PHE A 75 14.32 -6.47 3.41
CA PHE A 75 13.96 -5.59 2.31
C PHE A 75 12.45 -5.39 2.21
N ARG A 76 12.07 -4.17 1.89
CA ARG A 76 10.70 -3.81 1.57
C ARG A 76 10.49 -3.89 0.06
N VAL A 77 9.47 -4.63 -0.37
CA VAL A 77 9.10 -4.79 -1.77
C VAL A 77 7.74 -4.15 -2.01
N PRO A 78 7.63 -3.03 -2.74
CA PRO A 78 6.36 -2.53 -3.22
C PRO A 78 5.73 -3.56 -4.17
N VAL A 79 4.51 -3.98 -3.87
CA VAL A 79 3.81 -5.00 -4.65
C VAL A 79 2.60 -4.46 -5.40
N GLY A 80 2.08 -3.30 -5.02
CA GLY A 80 0.96 -2.66 -5.71
C GLY A 80 0.69 -1.25 -5.21
N SER A 81 0.20 -0.39 -6.10
CA SER A 81 -0.19 0.98 -5.82
C SER A 81 -1.48 1.31 -6.56
N SER A 82 -2.23 2.31 -6.07
CA SER A 82 -3.50 2.72 -6.67
C SER A 82 -3.32 3.39 -8.03
N ASP A 83 -2.23 4.12 -8.19
CA ASP A 83 -1.91 4.95 -9.36
C ASP A 83 -0.40 5.25 -9.43
N ASP A 84 0.00 6.00 -10.46
CA ASP A 84 1.41 6.32 -10.72
C ASP A 84 2.00 7.24 -9.63
N MET A 85 1.21 8.15 -9.06
CA MET A 85 1.68 9.06 -8.01
C MET A 85 1.93 8.31 -6.70
N ALA A 86 1.03 7.39 -6.33
CA ALA A 86 1.24 6.50 -5.19
C ALA A 86 2.45 5.57 -5.42
N THR A 87 2.66 5.09 -6.65
CA THR A 87 3.86 4.33 -7.03
C THR A 87 5.12 5.16 -6.82
N HIS A 88 5.10 6.41 -7.22
CA HIS A 88 6.24 7.31 -7.02
C HIS A 88 6.53 7.55 -5.53
N ALA A 89 5.51 7.82 -4.73
CA ALA A 89 5.64 7.97 -3.27
C ALA A 89 6.27 6.73 -2.60
N GLU A 90 5.84 5.54 -3.01
CA GLU A 90 6.41 4.27 -2.56
C GLU A 90 7.90 4.12 -2.92
N ARG A 91 8.28 4.52 -4.14
CA ARG A 91 9.65 4.47 -4.62
C ARG A 91 10.55 5.45 -3.85
N LEU A 92 10.05 6.63 -3.50
CA LEU A 92 10.79 7.60 -2.69
C LEU A 92 11.16 7.05 -1.32
N GLN A 93 10.21 6.44 -0.57
CA GLN A 93 10.51 5.82 0.73
C GLN A 93 11.62 4.77 0.62
N PHE A 94 11.58 3.97 -0.43
CA PHE A 94 12.62 2.97 -0.64
C PHE A 94 13.98 3.60 -0.99
N THR A 95 14.00 4.57 -1.89
CA THR A 95 15.22 5.27 -2.32
C THR A 95 15.90 5.93 -1.12
N GLN A 96 15.14 6.67 -0.32
CA GLN A 96 15.69 7.37 0.84
C GLN A 96 16.03 6.42 2.02
N GLY A 97 15.42 5.23 2.06
CA GLY A 97 15.64 4.26 3.14
C GLY A 97 15.02 4.66 4.47
N GLU A 98 14.17 5.66 4.45
CA GLU A 98 13.39 6.14 5.58
C GLU A 98 11.96 6.47 5.14
N GLY A 99 11.05 6.56 6.08
CA GLY A 99 9.66 6.91 5.82
C GLY A 99 8.65 6.18 6.70
N PRO A 100 7.39 6.63 6.67
CA PRO A 100 6.33 6.13 7.53
C PRO A 100 6.13 4.62 7.45
N CYS A 101 6.19 4.02 6.26
CA CYS A 101 5.97 2.59 6.10
C CYS A 101 7.06 1.73 6.74
N LEU A 102 8.31 2.20 6.70
CA LEU A 102 9.43 1.50 7.31
C LEU A 102 9.29 1.51 8.84
N ASP A 103 8.90 2.66 9.40
CA ASP A 103 8.66 2.76 10.84
C ASP A 103 7.42 1.96 11.25
N ALA A 104 6.30 2.02 10.50
CA ALA A 104 5.12 1.22 10.78
C ALA A 104 5.44 -0.28 10.83
N ALA A 105 6.30 -0.74 9.92
CA ALA A 105 6.72 -2.14 9.87
C ALA A 105 7.66 -2.50 11.03
N ARG A 106 8.61 -1.63 11.40
CA ARG A 106 9.57 -1.86 12.50
C ARG A 106 8.94 -1.76 13.88
N GLU A 107 8.11 -0.74 14.08
CA GLU A 107 7.47 -0.47 15.36
C GLU A 107 6.21 -1.30 15.58
N HIS A 108 5.73 -1.98 14.53
CA HIS A 108 4.48 -2.74 14.54
C HIS A 108 3.26 -1.89 14.94
N GLN A 109 3.28 -0.61 14.59
CA GLN A 109 2.26 0.38 14.95
C GLN A 109 1.78 1.16 13.74
N VAL A 110 0.58 1.74 13.87
CA VAL A 110 0.07 2.69 12.89
C VAL A 110 0.83 3.99 13.04
N ILE A 111 1.36 4.49 11.93
CA ILE A 111 2.01 5.79 11.85
C ILE A 111 1.05 6.75 11.15
N VAL A 112 0.81 7.90 11.76
CA VAL A 112 0.03 9.00 11.19
C VAL A 112 0.93 10.22 11.14
N ALA A 113 1.14 10.79 9.98
CA ALA A 113 2.03 11.93 9.81
C ALA A 113 1.45 12.96 8.83
N ALA A 114 1.38 14.21 9.25
CA ALA A 114 1.13 15.38 8.44
C ALA A 114 2.44 15.91 7.84
N ALA A 115 2.38 16.89 6.95
CA ALA A 115 3.53 17.40 6.21
C ALA A 115 4.71 17.82 7.12
N ASP A 116 4.44 18.54 8.20
CA ASP A 116 5.44 18.98 9.17
C ASP A 116 6.07 17.83 9.94
N GLU A 117 5.27 16.81 10.28
CA GLU A 117 5.75 15.58 10.92
C GLU A 117 6.61 14.77 9.95
N ILE A 118 6.23 14.70 8.68
CA ILE A 118 6.97 14.00 7.62
C ILE A 118 8.36 14.62 7.47
N GLU A 119 8.45 15.95 7.32
CA GLU A 119 9.73 16.65 7.22
C GLU A 119 10.62 16.47 8.46
N ARG A 120 9.99 16.48 9.64
CA ARG A 120 10.72 16.40 10.91
C ARG A 120 11.26 15.01 11.20
N ARG A 121 10.48 13.95 10.95
CA ARG A 121 10.86 12.57 11.26
C ARG A 121 11.71 11.91 10.19
N TRP A 122 11.46 12.23 8.94
CA TRP A 122 12.12 11.64 7.78
C TRP A 122 12.57 12.73 6.81
N PRO A 123 13.62 13.50 7.15
CA PRO A 123 13.97 14.72 6.42
C PRO A 123 14.36 14.48 4.96
N ALA A 124 15.08 13.39 4.65
CA ALA A 124 15.44 13.07 3.27
C ALA A 124 14.21 12.63 2.46
N PHE A 125 13.39 11.77 3.01
CA PHE A 125 12.12 11.36 2.39
C PHE A 125 11.16 12.55 2.28
N GLY A 126 10.99 13.32 3.35
CA GLY A 126 10.05 14.44 3.43
C GLY A 126 10.34 15.50 2.38
N ALA A 127 11.60 15.87 2.18
CA ALA A 127 12.01 16.84 1.18
C ALA A 127 11.58 16.40 -0.24
N GLU A 128 11.84 15.16 -0.61
CA GLU A 128 11.50 14.64 -1.94
C GLU A 128 9.99 14.38 -2.08
N PHE A 129 9.37 13.82 -1.04
CA PHE A 129 7.95 13.51 -1.04
C PHE A 129 7.08 14.76 -1.22
N LEU A 130 7.31 15.80 -0.42
CA LEU A 130 6.54 17.05 -0.47
C LEU A 130 6.80 17.87 -1.73
N LYS A 131 7.99 17.73 -2.33
CA LYS A 131 8.39 18.39 -3.58
C LYS A 131 7.75 17.71 -4.80
N HIS A 132 7.75 16.37 -4.83
CA HIS A 132 7.42 15.60 -6.03
C HIS A 132 6.04 14.93 -6.00
N THR A 133 5.30 15.05 -4.89
CA THR A 133 3.93 14.53 -4.80
C THR A 133 2.95 15.60 -4.33
N PRO A 134 1.65 15.48 -4.66
CA PRO A 134 0.62 16.36 -4.12
C PRO A 134 0.27 16.03 -2.66
N TYR A 135 0.77 14.94 -2.12
CA TYR A 135 0.39 14.45 -0.80
C TYR A 135 0.95 15.32 0.33
N ARG A 136 0.13 15.52 1.37
CA ARG A 136 0.43 16.32 2.56
C ARG A 136 0.17 15.56 3.85
N GLY A 137 -0.20 14.30 3.74
CA GLY A 137 -0.40 13.39 4.85
C GLY A 137 -0.22 11.96 4.44
N VAL A 138 0.23 11.13 5.39
CA VAL A 138 0.39 9.68 5.22
C VAL A 138 -0.13 8.98 6.47
N VAL A 139 -0.88 7.89 6.26
CA VAL A 139 -1.18 6.92 7.30
C VAL A 139 -0.62 5.58 6.86
N SER A 140 0.37 5.07 7.59
CA SER A 140 0.99 3.77 7.33
C SER A 140 0.51 2.75 8.35
N LEU A 141 -0.05 1.65 7.87
CA LEU A 141 -0.60 0.57 8.68
C LEU A 141 0.22 -0.72 8.47
N PRO A 142 0.70 -1.38 9.55
CA PRO A 142 1.40 -2.64 9.42
C PRO A 142 0.45 -3.75 8.92
N VAL A 143 0.82 -4.42 7.84
CA VAL A 143 0.14 -5.62 7.33
C VAL A 143 0.62 -6.81 8.14
N ARG A 144 -0.30 -7.52 8.79
CA ARG A 144 0.03 -8.60 9.73
C ARG A 144 -0.54 -9.93 9.29
N LEU A 145 0.30 -10.96 9.28
CA LEU A 145 -0.10 -12.35 9.06
C LEU A 145 0.33 -13.20 10.25
N SER A 146 -0.62 -13.89 10.89
CA SER A 146 -0.37 -14.75 12.05
C SER A 146 0.43 -14.07 13.18
N GLY A 147 0.16 -12.78 13.41
CA GLY A 147 0.82 -11.97 14.46
C GLY A 147 2.14 -11.32 14.04
N ASN A 148 2.73 -11.73 12.93
CA ASN A 148 3.95 -11.12 12.39
C ASN A 148 3.62 -10.00 11.42
N THR A 149 4.40 -8.93 11.40
CA THR A 149 4.30 -7.89 10.37
C THR A 149 4.99 -8.40 9.12
N VAL A 150 4.24 -8.48 8.02
CA VAL A 150 4.69 -8.96 6.72
C VAL A 150 4.75 -7.87 5.66
N GLY A 151 4.41 -6.64 6.04
CA GLY A 151 4.41 -5.50 5.12
C GLY A 151 3.80 -4.25 5.73
N ALA A 152 3.48 -3.29 4.88
CA ALA A 152 2.77 -2.06 5.23
C ALA A 152 1.80 -1.66 4.11
N LEU A 153 0.69 -1.05 4.52
CA LEU A 153 -0.24 -0.32 3.67
C LEU A 153 -0.06 1.16 3.94
N ASP A 154 0.34 1.91 2.93
CA ASP A 154 0.40 3.37 2.97
C ASP A 154 -0.85 3.96 2.35
N LEU A 155 -1.46 4.89 3.06
CA LEU A 155 -2.62 5.67 2.64
C LEU A 155 -2.18 7.13 2.53
N PHE A 156 -2.21 7.68 1.32
CA PHE A 156 -1.75 9.03 1.01
C PHE A 156 -2.91 10.00 0.91
N LEU A 157 -2.74 11.20 1.47
CA LEU A 157 -3.75 12.25 1.52
C LEU A 157 -3.18 13.55 0.93
N GLU A 158 -3.89 14.14 -0.04
CA GLU A 158 -3.50 15.43 -0.63
C GLU A 158 -3.75 16.59 0.34
N ASN A 159 -4.77 16.47 1.19
CA ASN A 159 -5.09 17.50 2.18
C ASN A 159 -4.84 16.95 3.58
N GLU A 160 -4.04 17.67 4.35
CA GLU A 160 -3.74 17.32 5.74
C GLU A 160 -5.00 17.22 6.61
N GLN A 161 -6.00 18.05 6.34
CA GLN A 161 -7.28 18.05 7.06
C GLN A 161 -8.04 16.73 6.93
N ASP A 162 -7.80 15.97 5.88
CA ASP A 162 -8.44 14.67 5.65
C ASP A 162 -7.89 13.57 6.56
N LEU A 163 -6.72 13.76 7.20
CA LEU A 163 -6.21 12.88 8.26
C LEU A 163 -7.25 12.70 9.39
N GLY A 164 -7.95 13.76 9.76
CA GLY A 164 -9.00 13.71 10.77
C GLY A 164 -10.30 13.01 10.33
N ARG A 165 -10.48 12.80 9.03
CA ARG A 165 -11.64 12.10 8.46
C ARG A 165 -11.40 10.60 8.29
N LEU A 166 -10.14 10.19 8.18
CA LEU A 166 -9.79 8.79 8.03
C LEU A 166 -9.93 8.05 9.35
N SER A 167 -10.87 7.11 9.42
CA SER A 167 -11.01 6.20 10.54
C SER A 167 -9.85 5.20 10.55
N ILE A 168 -9.00 5.25 11.57
CA ILE A 168 -7.92 4.29 11.75
C ILE A 168 -8.46 2.86 11.91
N ALA A 169 -9.62 2.70 12.56
CA ALA A 169 -10.28 1.40 12.70
C ALA A 169 -10.70 0.82 11.34
N ASP A 170 -11.19 1.67 10.43
CA ASP A 170 -11.52 1.26 9.06
C ASP A 170 -10.25 0.89 8.28
N GLY A 171 -9.17 1.66 8.44
CA GLY A 171 -7.86 1.34 7.88
C GLY A 171 -7.33 -0.02 8.33
N ILE A 172 -7.41 -0.31 9.64
CA ILE A 172 -7.03 -1.62 10.20
C ILE A 172 -7.90 -2.74 9.63
N THR A 173 -9.21 -2.51 9.51
CA THR A 173 -10.15 -3.48 8.93
C THR A 173 -9.80 -3.79 7.47
N VAL A 174 -9.49 -2.76 6.68
CA VAL A 174 -9.06 -2.91 5.28
C VAL A 174 -7.73 -3.66 5.21
N THR A 175 -6.76 -3.34 6.07
CA THR A 175 -5.47 -4.04 6.13
C THR A 175 -5.65 -5.53 6.42
N GLN A 176 -6.58 -5.91 7.30
CA GLN A 176 -6.89 -7.32 7.56
C GLN A 176 -7.49 -8.00 6.33
N GLN A 177 -8.41 -7.35 5.61
CA GLN A 177 -8.97 -7.89 4.36
C GLN A 177 -7.91 -8.06 3.27
N ILE A 178 -6.92 -7.15 3.20
CA ILE A 178 -5.76 -7.28 2.31
C ILE A 178 -4.96 -8.53 2.67
N THR A 179 -4.64 -8.71 3.94
CA THR A 179 -3.91 -9.88 4.44
C THR A 179 -4.60 -11.18 4.05
N ASP A 180 -5.92 -11.27 4.31
CA ASP A 180 -6.72 -12.46 4.00
C ASP A 180 -6.73 -12.75 2.49
N ALA A 181 -6.89 -11.71 1.65
CA ALA A 181 -6.89 -11.85 0.19
C ALA A 181 -5.54 -12.36 -0.34
N LEU A 182 -4.42 -11.81 0.17
CA LEU A 182 -3.07 -12.23 -0.20
C LEU A 182 -2.77 -13.66 0.26
N ALA A 183 -3.17 -14.02 1.50
CA ALA A 183 -2.98 -15.37 2.04
C ALA A 183 -3.74 -16.42 1.22
N VAL A 184 -4.99 -16.14 0.84
CA VAL A 184 -5.79 -17.03 -0.01
C VAL A 184 -5.15 -17.21 -1.38
N ALA A 185 -4.74 -16.11 -2.02
CA ALA A 185 -4.10 -16.16 -3.33
C ALA A 185 -2.76 -16.93 -3.29
N HIS A 186 -1.96 -16.77 -2.22
CA HIS A 186 -0.74 -17.55 -2.02
C HIS A 186 -1.03 -19.04 -1.87
N ALA A 187 -2.02 -19.40 -1.06
CA ALA A 187 -2.41 -20.81 -0.87
C ALA A 187 -2.88 -21.47 -2.18
N ILE A 188 -3.62 -20.75 -3.03
CA ILE A 188 -4.03 -21.22 -4.35
C ILE A 188 -2.82 -21.45 -5.25
N THR A 189 -1.86 -20.53 -5.30
CA THR A 189 -0.64 -20.66 -6.08
C THR A 189 0.16 -21.87 -5.64
N LYS A 190 0.35 -22.04 -4.33
CA LYS A 190 1.05 -23.19 -3.76
C LYS A 190 0.40 -24.53 -4.10
N SER A 191 -0.93 -24.58 -4.12
CA SER A 191 -1.67 -25.79 -4.51
C SER A 191 -1.56 -26.11 -5.99
N ALA A 192 -1.52 -25.07 -6.85
CA ALA A 192 -1.44 -25.24 -8.31
C ALA A 192 -0.04 -25.63 -8.79
N THR A 193 1.00 -25.31 -8.02
CA THR A 193 2.42 -25.53 -8.38
C THR A 193 3.09 -26.58 -7.48
N ALA A 194 2.37 -27.64 -7.14
CA ALA A 194 2.82 -28.72 -6.23
C ALA A 194 4.15 -29.42 -6.60
N TRP A 195 4.78 -29.03 -7.71
CA TRP A 195 6.02 -29.58 -8.24
C TRP A 195 7.24 -28.64 -8.10
N SER A 196 7.09 -27.43 -7.57
CA SER A 196 8.19 -26.50 -7.28
C SER A 196 8.46 -26.45 -5.78
N ASP A 197 9.72 -26.46 -5.38
CA ASP A 197 10.14 -26.52 -3.96
C ASP A 197 9.64 -25.33 -3.12
N GLU A 198 9.44 -24.15 -3.72
CA GLU A 198 8.74 -23.00 -3.13
C GLU A 198 8.19 -22.11 -4.26
N PRO A 199 6.88 -22.19 -4.59
CA PRO A 199 6.32 -21.33 -5.62
C PRO A 199 6.19 -19.91 -5.10
N GLU A 200 6.87 -18.97 -5.77
CA GLU A 200 6.67 -17.56 -5.51
C GLU A 200 5.23 -17.13 -5.82
N PRO A 201 4.62 -16.30 -4.97
CA PRO A 201 3.31 -15.72 -5.27
C PRO A 201 3.31 -14.97 -6.61
N LEU A 202 2.28 -15.17 -7.41
CA LEU A 202 2.19 -14.58 -8.75
C LEU A 202 2.31 -13.04 -8.74
N TRP A 203 1.90 -12.35 -7.67
CA TRP A 203 2.03 -10.89 -7.56
C TRP A 203 3.48 -10.40 -7.42
N LEU A 204 4.43 -11.24 -7.01
CA LEU A 204 5.86 -10.90 -7.06
C LEU A 204 6.39 -10.86 -8.50
N GLN A 205 5.62 -11.34 -9.47
CA GLN A 205 5.93 -11.24 -10.90
C GLN A 205 5.37 -9.96 -11.54
N SER A 206 4.72 -9.08 -10.77
CA SER A 206 4.24 -7.77 -11.26
C SER A 206 5.41 -6.87 -11.70
N SER A 207 5.12 -5.87 -12.54
CA SER A 207 6.15 -4.91 -12.98
C SER A 207 6.80 -4.19 -11.79
N SER A 208 6.02 -3.83 -10.78
CA SER A 208 6.53 -3.19 -9.56
C SER A 208 7.49 -4.09 -8.78
N ALA A 209 7.20 -5.39 -8.69
CA ALA A 209 8.09 -6.35 -8.04
C ALA A 209 9.34 -6.64 -8.90
N ARG A 210 9.19 -6.70 -10.25
CA ARG A 210 10.33 -6.91 -11.17
C ARG A 210 11.32 -5.76 -11.16
N ASN A 211 10.87 -4.52 -11.04
CA ASN A 211 11.78 -3.39 -10.87
C ASN A 211 12.66 -3.58 -9.63
N ARG A 212 12.12 -4.20 -8.58
CA ARG A 212 12.87 -4.53 -7.38
C ARG A 212 13.89 -5.66 -7.60
N THR A 213 13.60 -6.61 -8.48
CA THR A 213 14.57 -7.63 -8.90
C THR A 213 15.81 -6.99 -9.51
N ASN A 214 15.66 -5.94 -10.33
CA ASN A 214 16.78 -5.18 -10.87
C ASN A 214 17.61 -4.50 -9.77
N VAL A 215 17.00 -4.03 -8.71
CA VAL A 215 17.74 -3.51 -7.54
C VAL A 215 18.60 -4.60 -6.90
N TRP A 216 18.09 -5.80 -6.71
CA TRP A 216 18.87 -6.91 -6.14
C TRP A 216 19.99 -7.36 -7.07
N VAL A 217 19.76 -7.40 -8.37
CA VAL A 217 20.81 -7.69 -9.37
C VAL A 217 21.89 -6.60 -9.32
N ALA A 218 21.53 -5.33 -9.32
CA ALA A 218 22.45 -4.21 -9.22
C ALA A 218 23.26 -4.25 -7.91
N MET A 219 22.59 -4.57 -6.77
CA MET A 219 23.29 -4.79 -5.50
C MET A 219 24.32 -5.92 -5.63
N GLY A 220 23.94 -7.06 -6.22
CA GLY A 220 24.85 -8.20 -6.45
C GLY A 220 26.07 -7.82 -7.32
N MET A 221 25.86 -6.98 -8.34
CA MET A 221 26.94 -6.44 -9.17
C MET A 221 27.91 -5.58 -8.33
N LEU A 222 27.40 -4.68 -7.49
CA LEU A 222 28.19 -3.85 -6.58
C LEU A 222 28.89 -4.68 -5.51
N MET A 223 28.19 -5.62 -4.86
CA MET A 223 28.78 -6.54 -3.89
C MET A 223 30.01 -7.25 -4.46
N THR A 224 29.86 -7.81 -5.68
CA THR A 224 30.95 -8.52 -6.35
C THR A 224 32.08 -7.60 -6.74
N ARG A 225 31.79 -6.39 -7.22
CA ARG A 225 32.80 -5.46 -7.70
C ARG A 225 33.57 -4.77 -6.60
N MET A 226 32.89 -4.47 -5.47
CA MET A 226 33.43 -3.70 -4.34
C MET A 226 33.88 -4.59 -3.19
N ASP A 227 33.53 -5.87 -3.19
CA ASP A 227 33.73 -6.80 -2.07
C ASP A 227 33.09 -6.30 -0.77
N VAL A 228 31.82 -5.89 -0.84
CA VAL A 228 31.05 -5.34 0.28
C VAL A 228 29.79 -6.13 0.56
N PRO A 229 29.25 -6.08 1.81
CA PRO A 229 27.96 -6.66 2.15
C PRO A 229 26.78 -6.02 1.41
N ALA A 230 25.65 -6.72 1.34
CA ALA A 230 24.43 -6.24 0.66
C ALA A 230 23.94 -4.87 1.19
N ALA A 231 24.01 -4.65 2.52
CA ALA A 231 23.61 -3.39 3.12
C ALA A 231 24.46 -2.20 2.64
N ASP A 232 25.77 -2.40 2.47
CA ASP A 232 26.68 -1.39 1.97
C ASP A 232 26.46 -1.14 0.48
N ALA A 233 26.24 -2.19 -0.33
CA ALA A 233 25.90 -2.06 -1.74
C ALA A 233 24.59 -1.27 -1.93
N LEU A 234 23.57 -1.51 -1.11
CA LEU A 234 22.33 -0.72 -1.13
C LEU A 234 22.57 0.74 -0.73
N SER A 235 23.45 0.97 0.25
CA SER A 235 23.80 2.34 0.68
C SER A 235 24.52 3.11 -0.44
N VAL A 236 25.39 2.46 -1.20
CA VAL A 236 26.05 3.05 -2.37
C VAL A 236 25.03 3.40 -3.46
N LEU A 237 24.09 2.50 -3.78
CA LEU A 237 23.03 2.79 -4.75
C LEU A 237 22.17 3.98 -4.32
N ARG A 238 21.81 4.06 -3.03
CA ARG A 238 21.05 5.19 -2.47
C ARG A 238 21.82 6.50 -2.56
N ALA A 239 23.09 6.48 -2.20
CA ALA A 239 23.95 7.66 -2.27
C ALA A 239 24.07 8.19 -3.70
N TYR A 240 24.26 7.30 -4.66
CA TYR A 240 24.30 7.67 -6.09
C TYR A 240 22.95 8.25 -6.54
N SER A 241 21.84 7.58 -6.23
CA SER A 241 20.50 8.03 -6.59
C SER A 241 20.22 9.43 -6.03
N TYR A 242 20.54 9.64 -4.76
CA TYR A 242 20.38 10.94 -4.10
C TYR A 242 21.23 12.03 -4.77
N GLY A 243 22.51 11.74 -5.05
CA GLY A 243 23.44 12.70 -5.69
C GLY A 243 23.04 13.08 -7.12
N HIS A 244 22.20 12.28 -7.78
CA HIS A 244 21.79 12.49 -9.18
C HIS A 244 20.31 12.82 -9.34
N ASP A 245 19.58 13.09 -8.23
CA ASP A 245 18.13 13.37 -8.22
C ASP A 245 17.33 12.26 -8.95
N ALA A 246 17.76 11.00 -8.76
CA ALA A 246 17.21 9.82 -9.42
C ALA A 246 16.55 8.87 -8.44
N VAL A 247 15.57 8.10 -8.91
CA VAL A 247 14.97 7.03 -8.12
C VAL A 247 15.82 5.77 -8.22
N LEU A 248 16.06 5.11 -7.10
CA LEU A 248 16.94 3.95 -7.01
C LEU A 248 16.60 2.82 -7.99
N ASP A 249 15.30 2.60 -8.25
CA ASP A 249 14.84 1.59 -9.23
C ASP A 249 15.34 1.91 -10.65
N ASP A 250 15.39 3.19 -11.03
CA ASP A 250 15.83 3.61 -12.36
C ASP A 250 17.36 3.45 -12.49
N VAL A 251 18.11 3.84 -11.46
CA VAL A 251 19.57 3.62 -11.38
C VAL A 251 19.91 2.13 -11.46
N ALA A 252 19.15 1.29 -10.75
CA ALA A 252 19.34 -0.16 -10.79
C ALA A 252 19.06 -0.73 -12.19
N ASP A 253 18.00 -0.26 -12.84
CA ASP A 253 17.64 -0.66 -14.19
C ASP A 253 18.73 -0.29 -15.21
N GLU A 254 19.31 0.90 -15.09
CA GLU A 254 20.44 1.35 -15.93
C GLU A 254 21.69 0.50 -15.71
N LEU A 255 22.01 0.15 -14.47
CA LEU A 255 23.13 -0.76 -14.17
C LEU A 255 22.92 -2.14 -14.76
N VAL A 256 21.74 -2.72 -14.61
CA VAL A 256 21.40 -4.05 -15.12
C VAL A 256 21.41 -4.08 -16.65
N LYS A 257 20.96 -3.01 -17.29
CA LYS A 257 21.02 -2.83 -18.76
C LYS A 257 22.41 -2.50 -19.27
N GLY A 258 23.35 -2.13 -18.42
CA GLY A 258 24.70 -1.73 -18.78
C GLY A 258 24.78 -0.35 -19.42
N THR A 259 23.77 0.49 -19.25
CA THR A 259 23.78 1.90 -19.68
C THR A 259 24.46 2.81 -18.64
N LEU A 260 24.56 2.37 -17.40
CA LEU A 260 25.37 2.94 -16.32
C LEU A 260 26.44 1.95 -15.92
N ASP A 261 27.71 2.41 -15.84
CA ASP A 261 28.83 1.56 -15.40
C ASP A 261 28.88 1.50 -13.85
N VAL A 262 29.15 0.31 -13.31
CA VAL A 262 29.35 0.10 -11.88
C VAL A 262 30.45 1.01 -11.32
N ALA A 263 31.51 1.31 -12.11
CA ALA A 263 32.60 2.20 -11.71
C ALA A 263 32.16 3.67 -11.56
N GLU A 264 31.07 4.09 -12.19
CA GLU A 264 30.52 5.45 -12.04
C GLU A 264 29.78 5.60 -10.71
N VAL A 265 29.08 4.54 -10.28
CA VAL A 265 28.35 4.51 -9.02
C VAL A 265 29.26 4.50 -7.79
N GLN A 266 30.55 4.15 -7.98
CA GLN A 266 31.55 4.11 -6.91
C GLN A 266 32.22 5.47 -6.63
N ARG A 267 31.95 6.49 -7.43
CA ARG A 267 32.65 7.81 -7.32
C ARG A 267 31.83 8.78 -6.50
#